data_d4ad165ced579ee87d1ef3b425f784f3
#
_entry.id   d4ad165ced579ee87d1ef3b425f784f3
#
_cell.length_a   1.000
_cell.length_b   1.000
_cell.length_c   1.000
_cell.angle_alpha   90.00
_cell.angle_beta   90.00
_cell.angle_gamma   90.00
#
_symmetry.space_group_name_H-M   'P 1'
#
loop_
_entity.id
_entity.type
_entity.pdbx_description
1 polymer ?
#
loop_
_entity_poly.entity_id
_entity_poly.type
_entity_poly.pdbx_seq_one_letter_code
_entity_poly.pdbx_strand_id
1 'polypeptide(L)'
;IAGREEVHVNVPNENWEYIVREQLKEHGGPTKNVFFHYIKTNESWCRDHGPAFVIRRRKQRVKMAMTTDVAIVDWGFNAWGGKYPPFDDDDAVPTRIAEEQGRPVFYPRIIMEGGSVEFNGAGTVLTTTDCLLNKNRNPHLSQQQIEQHIKVYYGKKHVSWLLGGIEG
;
A
#
# COMPACT_ATOMS: atom_id res chain seq x y z
N ILE A 1 14.05 11.75 7.57
CA ILE A 1 13.32 10.56 8.03
C ILE A 1 14.31 9.50 8.49
N ALA A 2 15.26 9.03 7.68
CA ALA A 2 16.18 7.92 7.98
C ALA A 2 17.05 8.09 9.25
N GLY A 3 17.12 9.27 9.83
CA GLY A 3 17.76 9.48 11.13
C GLY A 3 16.97 8.94 12.33
N ARG A 4 15.67 8.61 12.13
CA ARG A 4 14.76 8.14 13.19
C ARG A 4 13.97 6.89 12.81
N GLU A 5 13.74 6.68 11.51
CA GLU A 5 12.93 5.61 10.96
C GLU A 5 13.74 4.82 9.93
N GLU A 6 13.41 3.56 9.73
CA GLU A 6 13.90 2.79 8.60
C GLU A 6 13.25 3.30 7.31
N VAL A 7 14.07 3.49 6.27
CA VAL A 7 13.62 3.88 4.94
C VAL A 7 13.91 2.73 3.99
N HIS A 8 12.87 2.16 3.43
CA HIS A 8 12.94 1.07 2.48
C HIS A 8 12.76 1.60 1.06
N VAL A 9 13.70 1.28 0.18
CA VAL A 9 13.74 1.79 -1.19
C VAL A 9 13.71 0.61 -2.16
N ASN A 10 12.71 0.58 -3.02
CA ASN A 10 12.67 -0.38 -4.11
C ASN A 10 13.57 0.09 -5.26
N VAL A 11 14.41 -0.80 -5.74
CA VAL A 11 15.29 -0.56 -6.90
C VAL A 11 15.27 -1.77 -7.83
N PRO A 12 15.45 -1.58 -9.15
CA PRO A 12 15.40 -2.70 -10.08
C PRO A 12 16.54 -3.73 -9.90
N ASN A 13 17.72 -3.28 -9.46
CA ASN A 13 18.91 -4.09 -9.32
C ASN A 13 20.02 -3.36 -8.55
N GLU A 14 21.14 -4.05 -8.35
CA GLU A 14 22.33 -3.58 -7.64
C GLU A 14 22.95 -2.29 -8.23
N ASN A 15 22.92 -2.13 -9.56
CA ASN A 15 23.43 -0.91 -10.19
C ASN A 15 22.63 0.31 -9.77
N TRP A 16 21.31 0.19 -9.68
CA TRP A 16 20.45 1.27 -9.20
C TRP A 16 20.64 1.54 -7.70
N GLU A 17 20.86 0.50 -6.89
CA GLU A 17 21.23 0.69 -5.49
C GLU A 17 22.50 1.53 -5.37
N TYR A 18 23.54 1.20 -6.13
CA TYR A 18 24.78 1.97 -6.17
C TYR A 18 24.53 3.44 -6.52
N ILE A 19 23.77 3.71 -7.58
CA ILE A 19 23.43 5.07 -8.01
C ILE A 19 22.74 5.86 -6.89
N VAL A 20 21.72 5.25 -6.27
CA VAL A 20 20.96 5.92 -5.19
C VAL A 20 21.83 6.17 -3.97
N ARG A 21 22.73 5.24 -3.60
CA ARG A 21 23.68 5.44 -2.51
C ARG A 21 24.64 6.59 -2.77
N GLU A 22 25.16 6.72 -3.98
CA GLU A 22 26.03 7.83 -4.34
C GLU A 22 25.28 9.17 -4.32
N GLN A 23 24.06 9.24 -4.84
CA GLN A 23 23.21 10.43 -4.74
C GLN A 23 22.93 10.84 -3.30
N LEU A 24 22.63 9.88 -2.41
CA LEU A 24 22.42 10.16 -0.99
C LEU A 24 23.66 10.77 -0.34
N LYS A 25 24.85 10.26 -0.66
CA LYS A 25 26.13 10.82 -0.14
C LYS A 25 26.37 12.22 -0.68
N GLU A 26 26.24 12.41 -1.98
CA GLU A 26 26.50 13.68 -2.67
C GLU A 26 25.62 14.81 -2.11
N HIS A 27 24.36 14.51 -1.77
CA HIS A 27 23.43 15.49 -1.21
C HIS A 27 23.42 15.52 0.33
N GLY A 28 24.40 14.89 0.99
CA GLY A 28 24.49 14.85 2.44
C GLY A 28 23.34 14.10 3.12
N GLY A 29 22.69 13.22 2.39
CA GLY A 29 21.61 12.38 2.91
C GLY A 29 22.12 11.29 3.84
N PRO A 30 21.30 10.84 4.81
CA PRO A 30 21.66 9.74 5.69
C PRO A 30 21.73 8.43 4.91
N THR A 31 22.82 7.70 5.09
CA THR A 31 22.99 6.35 4.52
C THR A 31 22.66 5.25 5.54
N LYS A 32 22.60 5.61 6.82
CA LYS A 32 22.18 4.73 7.91
C LYS A 32 20.66 4.60 7.91
N ASN A 33 20.15 3.41 8.18
CA ASN A 33 18.71 3.08 8.16
C ASN A 33 18.05 3.21 6.77
N VAL A 34 18.83 3.07 5.69
CA VAL A 34 18.29 2.96 4.33
C VAL A 34 18.55 1.55 3.83
N PHE A 35 17.47 0.84 3.54
CA PHE A 35 17.45 -0.55 3.10
C PHE A 35 16.95 -0.62 1.66
N PHE A 36 17.58 -1.45 0.84
CA PHE A 36 17.24 -1.60 -0.57
C PHE A 36 16.62 -2.97 -0.81
N HIS A 37 15.58 -2.97 -1.65
CA HIS A 37 14.86 -4.15 -2.09
C HIS A 37 14.90 -4.21 -3.61
N TYR A 38 15.29 -5.36 -4.18
CA TYR A 38 15.37 -5.52 -5.63
C TYR A 38 14.00 -5.86 -6.22
N ILE A 39 13.10 -4.89 -6.11
CA ILE A 39 11.74 -4.95 -6.61
C ILE A 39 11.57 -3.90 -7.70
N LYS A 40 11.28 -4.35 -8.93
CA LYS A 40 10.99 -3.45 -10.03
C LYS A 40 9.66 -2.74 -9.80
N THR A 41 9.60 -1.48 -10.22
CA THR A 41 8.40 -0.67 -10.30
C THR A 41 8.34 0.01 -11.66
N ASN A 42 7.15 0.35 -12.13
CA ASN A 42 6.97 1.18 -13.32
C ASN A 42 7.07 2.65 -12.96
N GLU A 43 6.50 3.03 -11.78
CA GLU A 43 6.45 4.40 -11.30
C GLU A 43 6.87 4.50 -9.81
N SER A 44 7.08 5.72 -9.33
CA SER A 44 7.55 5.99 -7.97
C SER A 44 6.43 6.17 -6.92
N TRP A 45 5.18 6.02 -7.31
CA TRP A 45 4.01 6.34 -6.48
C TRP A 45 3.67 5.22 -5.48
N CYS A 46 4.62 4.92 -4.58
CA CYS A 46 4.49 3.84 -3.61
C CYS A 46 3.32 4.03 -2.61
N ARG A 47 2.75 5.23 -2.49
CA ARG A 47 1.52 5.46 -1.74
C ARG A 47 0.35 4.72 -2.37
N ASP A 48 0.31 4.64 -3.70
CA ASP A 48 -0.84 4.15 -4.43
C ASP A 48 -0.76 2.65 -4.72
N HIS A 49 0.42 2.14 -5.07
CA HIS A 49 0.63 0.73 -5.39
C HIS A 49 1.29 -0.08 -4.25
N GLY A 50 1.73 0.57 -3.17
CA GLY A 50 2.42 -0.11 -2.07
C GLY A 50 1.52 -1.01 -1.22
N PRO A 51 2.10 -1.92 -0.43
CA PRO A 51 1.35 -2.87 0.38
C PRO A 51 0.57 -2.20 1.51
N ALA A 52 -0.65 -2.66 1.72
CA ALA A 52 -1.42 -2.28 2.90
C ALA A 52 -1.15 -3.27 4.05
N PHE A 53 -0.34 -2.87 5.02
CA PHE A 53 -0.07 -3.69 6.19
C PHE A 53 -1.25 -3.69 7.15
N VAL A 54 -1.71 -4.87 7.53
CA VAL A 54 -2.76 -5.07 8.53
C VAL A 54 -2.22 -5.86 9.72
N ILE A 55 -2.71 -5.54 10.89
CA ILE A 55 -2.26 -6.16 12.14
C ILE A 55 -3.42 -6.80 12.89
N ARG A 56 -3.17 -7.96 13.46
CA ARG A 56 -4.07 -8.62 14.40
C ARG A 56 -3.38 -8.77 15.74
N ARG A 57 -3.93 -8.15 16.78
CA ARG A 57 -3.46 -8.31 18.16
C ARG A 57 -4.19 -9.47 18.81
N ARG A 58 -3.45 -10.43 19.37
CA ARG A 58 -3.98 -11.56 20.13
C ARG A 58 -3.50 -11.50 21.58
N LYS A 59 -4.42 -11.73 22.54
CA LYS A 59 -4.02 -12.04 23.91
C LYS A 59 -3.53 -13.47 23.98
N GLN A 60 -2.28 -13.68 24.39
CA GLN A 60 -1.81 -15.02 24.72
C GLN A 60 -2.36 -15.44 26.09
N ARG A 61 -3.01 -16.62 26.14
CA ARG A 61 -3.63 -17.15 27.36
C ARG A 61 -2.63 -17.44 28.50
N VAL A 62 -1.37 -17.74 28.19
CA VAL A 62 -0.40 -18.29 29.14
C VAL A 62 0.58 -17.23 29.73
N LYS A 63 0.80 -16.08 29.08
CA LYS A 63 1.79 -15.09 29.53
C LYS A 63 1.28 -13.65 29.63
N MET A 64 -0.02 -13.40 29.52
CA MET A 64 -0.59 -12.04 29.38
C MET A 64 0.13 -11.15 28.35
N ALA A 65 0.97 -11.72 27.49
CA ALA A 65 1.67 -11.01 26.44
C ALA A 65 0.73 -10.80 25.24
N MET A 66 0.83 -9.62 24.63
CA MET A 66 0.18 -9.36 23.34
C MET A 66 1.12 -9.79 22.21
N THR A 67 0.64 -10.64 21.33
CA THR A 67 1.33 -10.92 20.07
C THR A 67 0.66 -10.18 18.94
N THR A 68 1.45 -9.74 17.98
CA THR A 68 0.96 -9.06 16.79
C THR A 68 1.27 -9.90 15.58
N ASP A 69 0.22 -10.38 14.91
CA ASP A 69 0.36 -10.98 13.60
C ASP A 69 0.28 -9.85 12.56
N VAL A 70 1.18 -9.85 11.58
CA VAL A 70 1.19 -8.88 10.47
C VAL A 70 0.92 -9.62 9.18
N ALA A 71 0.05 -9.05 8.36
CA ALA A 71 -0.23 -9.53 7.01
C ALA A 71 -0.30 -8.37 6.04
N ILE A 72 -0.28 -8.66 4.77
CA ILE A 72 -0.42 -7.68 3.68
C ILE A 72 -1.77 -7.88 3.01
N VAL A 73 -2.46 -6.79 2.73
CA VAL A 73 -3.58 -6.75 1.79
C VAL A 73 -3.04 -6.17 0.49
N ASP A 74 -3.10 -6.98 -0.55
CA ASP A 74 -2.68 -6.65 -1.89
C ASP A 74 -3.92 -6.19 -2.69
N TRP A 75 -4.13 -4.87 -2.68
CA TRP A 75 -5.17 -4.23 -3.48
C TRP A 75 -4.69 -4.11 -4.93
N GLY A 76 -5.57 -4.37 -5.87
CA GLY A 76 -5.22 -4.21 -7.28
C GLY A 76 -4.91 -2.75 -7.62
N PHE A 77 -3.88 -2.54 -8.42
CA PHE A 77 -3.48 -1.24 -8.95
C PHE A 77 -3.53 -1.26 -10.47
N ASN A 78 -4.12 -0.22 -11.06
CA ASN A 78 -4.24 -0.11 -12.52
C ASN A 78 -3.83 1.28 -13.05
N ALA A 79 -2.85 1.91 -12.43
CA ALA A 79 -2.34 3.23 -12.81
C ALA A 79 -3.45 4.28 -12.98
N TRP A 80 -4.25 4.44 -11.92
CA TRP A 80 -5.34 5.43 -11.84
C TRP A 80 -6.40 5.27 -12.94
N GLY A 81 -6.73 4.03 -13.26
CA GLY A 81 -7.73 3.72 -14.28
C GLY A 81 -7.16 3.54 -15.68
N GLY A 82 -5.93 3.05 -15.79
CA GLY A 82 -5.24 2.80 -17.07
C GLY A 82 -4.66 4.06 -17.71
N LYS A 83 -4.46 5.14 -16.94
CA LYS A 83 -3.91 6.40 -17.47
C LYS A 83 -2.42 6.27 -17.87
N TYR A 84 -1.65 5.46 -17.17
CA TYR A 84 -0.19 5.38 -17.31
C TYR A 84 0.30 3.93 -17.40
N PRO A 85 0.07 3.24 -18.53
CA PRO A 85 0.62 1.90 -18.74
C PRO A 85 2.12 1.99 -19.12
N PRO A 86 2.94 0.93 -18.85
CA PRO A 86 2.56 -0.29 -18.12
C PRO A 86 2.50 -0.06 -16.62
N PHE A 87 1.83 -0.95 -15.88
CA PHE A 87 1.70 -0.89 -14.41
C PHE A 87 1.77 -2.27 -13.73
N ASP A 88 2.10 -3.28 -14.47
CA ASP A 88 2.19 -4.66 -14.00
C ASP A 88 3.27 -4.89 -12.94
N ASP A 89 4.40 -4.18 -13.03
CA ASP A 89 5.43 -4.22 -12.00
C ASP A 89 4.96 -3.52 -10.71
N ASP A 90 4.23 -2.42 -10.83
CA ASP A 90 3.66 -1.70 -9.68
C ASP A 90 2.58 -2.53 -8.97
N ASP A 91 1.65 -3.13 -9.73
CA ASP A 91 0.59 -4.00 -9.19
C ASP A 91 1.16 -5.23 -8.46
N ALA A 92 2.34 -5.70 -8.85
CA ALA A 92 3.01 -6.83 -8.21
C ALA A 92 3.78 -6.48 -6.92
N VAL A 93 4.02 -5.20 -6.61
CA VAL A 93 4.85 -4.77 -5.47
C VAL A 93 4.39 -5.34 -4.13
N PRO A 94 3.09 -5.31 -3.75
CA PRO A 94 2.65 -5.81 -2.46
C PRO A 94 2.94 -7.29 -2.26
N THR A 95 2.69 -8.11 -3.28
CA THR A 95 2.99 -9.55 -3.25
C THR A 95 4.49 -9.79 -3.14
N ARG A 96 5.34 -9.09 -3.92
CA ARG A 96 6.81 -9.25 -3.86
C ARG A 96 7.38 -8.89 -2.48
N ILE A 97 6.88 -7.81 -1.87
CA ILE A 97 7.26 -7.43 -0.49
C ILE A 97 6.82 -8.49 0.52
N ALA A 98 5.63 -9.05 0.35
CA ALA A 98 5.13 -10.10 1.22
C ALA A 98 5.98 -11.38 1.15
N GLU A 99 6.37 -11.78 -0.04
CA GLU A 99 7.27 -12.92 -0.28
C GLU A 99 8.63 -12.71 0.39
N GLU A 100 9.25 -11.54 0.17
CA GLU A 100 10.53 -11.19 0.79
C GLU A 100 10.47 -11.20 2.32
N GLN A 101 9.35 -10.73 2.90
CA GLN A 101 9.16 -10.67 4.33
C GLN A 101 8.57 -11.95 4.95
N GLY A 102 8.22 -12.95 4.13
CA GLY A 102 7.54 -14.16 4.60
C GLY A 102 6.17 -13.86 5.25
N ARG A 103 5.41 -12.87 4.71
CA ARG A 103 4.14 -12.45 5.27
C ARG A 103 2.96 -13.08 4.52
N PRO A 104 1.87 -13.41 5.22
CA PRO A 104 0.61 -13.79 4.56
C PRO A 104 0.05 -12.64 3.73
N VAL A 105 -0.54 -12.96 2.58
CA VAL A 105 -1.19 -12.00 1.67
C VAL A 105 -2.67 -12.30 1.54
N PHE A 106 -3.47 -11.24 1.52
CA PHE A 106 -4.90 -11.29 1.19
C PHE A 106 -5.14 -10.50 -0.09
N TYR A 107 -5.86 -11.08 -1.02
CA TYR A 107 -6.18 -10.48 -2.32
C TYR A 107 -7.67 -10.13 -2.40
N PRO A 108 -8.05 -8.85 -2.21
CA PRO A 108 -9.44 -8.42 -2.34
C PRO A 108 -9.99 -8.51 -3.76
N ARG A 109 -9.12 -8.46 -4.75
CA ARG A 109 -9.43 -8.49 -6.19
C ARG A 109 -10.33 -7.34 -6.65
N ILE A 110 -10.12 -6.18 -6.06
CA ILE A 110 -10.68 -4.90 -6.50
C ILE A 110 -9.56 -3.88 -6.66
N ILE A 111 -9.75 -2.92 -7.52
CA ILE A 111 -8.79 -1.83 -7.71
C ILE A 111 -8.98 -0.81 -6.59
N MET A 112 -7.89 -0.50 -5.88
CA MET A 112 -7.89 0.51 -4.83
C MET A 112 -6.47 1.05 -4.62
N GLU A 113 -6.24 2.26 -5.03
CA GLU A 113 -5.02 2.98 -4.71
C GLU A 113 -4.94 3.29 -3.21
N GLY A 114 -3.76 3.17 -2.60
CA GLY A 114 -3.56 3.56 -1.20
C GLY A 114 -3.85 5.02 -0.94
N GLY A 115 -3.67 5.89 -1.94
CA GLY A 115 -4.03 7.31 -1.89
C GLY A 115 -5.52 7.59 -1.99
N SER A 116 -6.35 6.61 -2.40
CA SER A 116 -7.80 6.77 -2.49
C SER A 116 -8.53 6.61 -1.15
N VAL A 117 -7.85 6.23 -0.08
CA VAL A 117 -8.42 6.00 1.26
C VAL A 117 -7.62 6.71 2.34
N GLU A 118 -8.31 7.26 3.33
CA GLU A 118 -7.71 7.88 4.51
C GLU A 118 -8.35 7.33 5.79
N PHE A 119 -7.57 7.24 6.87
CA PHE A 119 -7.97 6.57 8.11
C PHE A 119 -7.88 7.50 9.31
N ASN A 120 -8.94 7.59 10.11
CA ASN A 120 -8.91 8.34 11.36
C ASN A 120 -8.30 7.58 12.56
N GLY A 121 -7.82 6.35 12.38
CA GLY A 121 -7.31 5.50 13.45
C GLY A 121 -8.40 4.92 14.39
N ALA A 122 -9.64 5.39 14.35
CA ALA A 122 -10.72 5.04 15.24
C ALA A 122 -11.84 4.19 14.60
N GLY A 123 -11.58 3.64 13.41
CA GLY A 123 -12.51 2.71 12.74
C GLY A 123 -13.29 3.30 11.57
N THR A 124 -13.02 4.53 11.17
CA THR A 124 -13.59 5.16 9.97
C THR A 124 -12.55 5.24 8.85
N VAL A 125 -13.01 5.00 7.63
CA VAL A 125 -12.28 5.25 6.38
C VAL A 125 -13.00 6.36 5.63
N LEU A 126 -12.25 7.32 5.11
CA LEU A 126 -12.71 8.35 4.18
C LEU A 126 -12.24 8.00 2.78
N THR A 127 -13.10 8.14 1.79
CA THR A 127 -12.80 7.93 0.38
C THR A 127 -13.65 8.85 -0.50
N THR A 128 -13.44 8.83 -1.82
CA THR A 128 -14.20 9.62 -2.77
C THR A 128 -14.94 8.75 -3.79
N THR A 129 -16.07 9.26 -4.28
CA THR A 129 -16.82 8.61 -5.37
C THR A 129 -16.01 8.57 -6.66
N ASP A 130 -15.23 9.62 -6.93
CA ASP A 130 -14.44 9.75 -8.16
C ASP A 130 -13.29 8.75 -8.24
N CYS A 131 -12.80 8.25 -7.11
CA CYS A 131 -11.81 7.17 -7.09
C CYS A 131 -12.49 5.80 -7.20
N LEU A 132 -13.12 5.34 -6.13
CA LEU A 132 -13.51 3.93 -6.01
C LEU A 132 -14.76 3.55 -6.82
N LEU A 133 -15.67 4.50 -7.09
CA LEU A 133 -16.88 4.29 -7.90
C LEU A 133 -16.67 4.66 -9.38
N ASN A 134 -15.47 5.10 -9.74
CA ASN A 134 -15.20 5.39 -11.15
C ASN A 134 -15.26 4.12 -11.98
N LYS A 135 -15.84 4.24 -13.18
CA LYS A 135 -16.00 3.12 -14.12
C LYS A 135 -14.67 2.49 -14.56
N ASN A 136 -13.58 3.25 -14.46
CA ASN A 136 -12.23 2.76 -14.80
C ASN A 136 -11.53 2.03 -13.63
N ARG A 137 -12.18 1.85 -12.49
CA ARG A 137 -11.69 1.05 -11.35
C ARG A 137 -12.50 -0.24 -11.20
N ASN A 138 -13.71 -0.12 -10.65
CA ASN A 138 -14.54 -1.26 -10.26
C ASN A 138 -15.95 -1.17 -10.86
N PRO A 139 -16.12 -1.17 -12.20
CA PRO A 139 -17.41 -0.91 -12.84
C PRO A 139 -18.49 -1.96 -12.54
N HIS A 140 -18.08 -3.12 -12.06
CA HIS A 140 -18.96 -4.25 -11.72
C HIS A 140 -19.39 -4.27 -10.25
N LEU A 141 -18.89 -3.34 -9.43
CA LEU A 141 -19.20 -3.26 -8.01
C LEU A 141 -20.07 -2.05 -7.66
N SER A 142 -21.05 -2.27 -6.80
CA SER A 142 -21.78 -1.20 -6.14
C SER A 142 -20.99 -0.59 -5.00
N GLN A 143 -21.37 0.61 -4.59
CA GLN A 143 -20.80 1.27 -3.40
C GLN A 143 -20.82 0.36 -2.18
N GLN A 144 -21.95 -0.30 -1.93
CA GLN A 144 -22.11 -1.21 -0.79
C GLN A 144 -21.14 -2.39 -0.83
N GLN A 145 -20.86 -2.94 -2.02
CA GLN A 145 -19.88 -4.01 -2.19
C GLN A 145 -18.46 -3.52 -1.93
N ILE A 146 -18.07 -2.34 -2.41
CA ILE A 146 -16.78 -1.73 -2.12
C ILE A 146 -16.61 -1.48 -0.61
N GLU A 147 -17.65 -0.93 0.05
CA GLU A 147 -17.64 -0.76 1.51
C GLU A 147 -17.44 -2.08 2.25
N GLN A 148 -18.04 -3.15 1.76
CA GLN A 148 -17.87 -4.47 2.37
C GLN A 148 -16.41 -4.95 2.25
N HIS A 149 -15.74 -4.76 1.11
CA HIS A 149 -14.31 -5.05 0.97
C HIS A 149 -13.48 -4.23 1.97
N ILE A 150 -13.71 -2.92 2.07
CA ILE A 150 -13.01 -2.04 3.02
C ILE A 150 -13.21 -2.52 4.45
N LYS A 151 -14.44 -2.83 4.85
CA LYS A 151 -14.77 -3.30 6.19
C LYS A 151 -14.09 -4.62 6.53
N VAL A 152 -14.08 -5.57 5.60
CA VAL A 152 -13.49 -6.90 5.80
C VAL A 152 -11.97 -6.83 5.87
N TYR A 153 -11.33 -6.21 4.89
CA TYR A 153 -9.87 -6.26 4.76
C TYR A 153 -9.13 -5.25 5.65
N TYR A 154 -9.68 -4.07 5.87
CA TYR A 154 -9.11 -3.09 6.80
C TYR A 154 -9.68 -3.18 8.23
N GLY A 155 -10.67 -4.04 8.47
CA GLY A 155 -11.28 -4.19 9.80
C GLY A 155 -11.97 -2.92 10.30
N LYS A 156 -12.53 -2.12 9.38
CA LYS A 156 -13.17 -0.84 9.71
C LYS A 156 -14.68 -0.98 9.81
N LYS A 157 -15.30 -0.07 10.57
CA LYS A 157 -16.75 -0.10 10.86
C LYS A 157 -17.53 0.85 9.95
N HIS A 158 -16.93 1.99 9.64
CA HIS A 158 -17.59 3.08 8.92
C HIS A 158 -16.78 3.46 7.68
N VAL A 159 -17.47 3.74 6.58
CA VAL A 159 -16.90 4.32 5.38
C VAL A 159 -17.65 5.61 5.10
N SER A 160 -16.91 6.71 5.00
CA SER A 160 -17.43 8.03 4.65
C SER A 160 -17.03 8.36 3.22
N TRP A 161 -17.98 8.87 2.45
CA TRP A 161 -17.78 9.20 1.03
C TRP A 161 -17.84 10.70 0.83
N LEU A 162 -16.85 11.25 0.15
CA LEU A 162 -16.90 12.59 -0.42
C LEU A 162 -17.43 12.51 -1.85
N LEU A 163 -18.28 13.44 -2.19
CA LEU A 163 -18.78 13.61 -3.56
C LEU A 163 -17.75 14.42 -4.35
N GLY A 164 -16.97 13.74 -5.15
CA GLY A 164 -15.90 14.36 -5.90
C GLY A 164 -14.53 14.20 -5.26
N GLY A 165 -13.50 14.48 -6.04
CA GLY A 165 -12.09 14.40 -5.68
C GLY A 165 -11.29 15.45 -6.41
N ILE A 166 -9.97 15.30 -6.43
CA ILE A 166 -9.09 16.14 -7.24
C ILE A 166 -9.27 15.76 -8.71
N GLU A 167 -9.60 16.74 -9.54
CA GLU A 167 -9.56 16.57 -10.99
C GLU A 167 -8.10 16.35 -11.43
N GLY A 168 -7.85 15.25 -12.11
CA GLY A 168 -6.54 14.87 -12.60
C GLY A 168 -6.61 14.26 -13.99
#